data_0110d8526fea75023d49152fc414c739
#
_entry.id   0110d8526fea75023d49152fc414c739
#
_cell.length_a   1.000
_cell.length_b   1.000
_cell.length_c   1.000
_cell.angle_alpha   90.00
_cell.angle_beta   90.00
_cell.angle_gamma   90.00
#
_symmetry.space_group_name_H-M   'P 1'
#
loop_
_entity.id
_entity.type
_entity.pdbx_description
1 polymer ?
#
loop_
_entity_poly.entity_id
_entity_poly.type
_entity_poly.pdbx_seq_one_letter_code
_entity_poly.pdbx_strand_id
1 'polypeptide(L)'
;GIEYCKNLINLECDFNAITSLDLSGLDKLEYVDCSYNLIKTANLSGCISLKQLYANVNEIGALNLKECANLQLVQAYKNKLTACDVSGMSKLVYLDVSQNQLTTLNISNCSEMLIVNCGSNKLAALDLSGLEKLTSLGCYNNNLTTLDTSKLPEMSFLECYANSLTTLDLTTNSKIATLHCQNNLLKTLKIETCQNLTSINCSQNSLEGELDLSSRTELRKIDCGNTFLTKLNLTDCTKIETLNCNNANFSELDVTGQPAMTELNCRDNTLTTLDVSNNLNLETLYCQGNPLTKLWLAEGQSISTLVIDNPDAIDYK
;
A
#
# COMPACT_ATOMS: atom_id res chain seq x y z
N GLY A 1 -37.46 -19.45 5.88
CA GLY A 1 -36.65 -20.09 4.89
C GLY A 1 -35.39 -20.73 5.46
N ILE A 2 -34.21 -20.19 5.14
CA ILE A 2 -32.92 -20.82 5.48
C ILE A 2 -32.66 -20.89 7.00
N GLU A 3 -33.25 -20.02 7.79
CA GLU A 3 -33.15 -19.97 9.26
C GLU A 3 -33.66 -21.25 9.93
N TYR A 4 -34.39 -22.10 9.23
CA TYR A 4 -34.84 -23.42 9.73
C TYR A 4 -33.82 -24.54 9.46
N CYS A 5 -32.76 -24.29 8.68
CA CYS A 5 -31.75 -25.28 8.34
C CYS A 5 -30.71 -25.43 9.48
N LYS A 6 -31.12 -25.84 10.67
CA LYS A 6 -30.28 -25.84 11.90
C LYS A 6 -29.03 -26.75 11.87
N ASN A 7 -28.88 -27.58 10.84
CA ASN A 7 -27.68 -28.40 10.63
C ASN A 7 -26.78 -27.88 9.53
N LEU A 8 -27.06 -26.67 8.98
CA LEU A 8 -26.28 -26.06 7.93
C LEU A 8 -24.88 -25.71 8.47
N ILE A 9 -23.85 -26.15 7.76
CA ILE A 9 -22.43 -25.86 8.05
C ILE A 9 -21.86 -24.89 7.07
N ASN A 10 -22.17 -25.04 5.79
CA ASN A 10 -21.67 -24.18 4.70
C ASN A 10 -22.85 -23.62 3.91
N LEU A 11 -22.80 -22.34 3.62
CA LEU A 11 -23.73 -21.64 2.75
C LEU A 11 -22.97 -20.93 1.63
N GLU A 12 -23.20 -21.33 0.40
CA GLU A 12 -22.74 -20.64 -0.80
C GLU A 12 -23.96 -20.11 -1.56
N CYS A 13 -24.11 -18.80 -1.63
CA CYS A 13 -25.22 -18.13 -2.32
C CYS A 13 -24.76 -16.87 -3.04
N ASP A 14 -23.50 -16.85 -3.41
CA ASP A 14 -22.86 -15.77 -4.18
C ASP A 14 -23.42 -15.66 -5.60
N PHE A 15 -23.13 -14.53 -6.27
CA PHE A 15 -23.56 -14.22 -7.64
C PHE A 15 -25.08 -14.40 -7.88
N ASN A 16 -25.89 -13.86 -6.97
CA ASN A 16 -27.34 -13.87 -7.06
C ASN A 16 -27.92 -12.43 -6.95
N ALA A 17 -29.24 -12.33 -6.82
CA ALA A 17 -29.95 -11.07 -6.62
C ALA A 17 -30.61 -11.00 -5.23
N ILE A 18 -29.98 -11.60 -4.20
CA ILE A 18 -30.48 -11.60 -2.83
C ILE A 18 -30.42 -10.18 -2.27
N THR A 19 -31.53 -9.71 -1.70
CA THR A 19 -31.63 -8.35 -1.13
C THR A 19 -31.56 -8.30 0.38
N SER A 20 -31.83 -9.42 1.06
CA SER A 20 -31.70 -9.59 2.51
C SER A 20 -31.35 -11.04 2.86
N LEU A 21 -30.56 -11.23 3.91
CA LEU A 21 -30.13 -12.57 4.35
C LEU A 21 -30.28 -12.68 5.87
N ASP A 22 -31.14 -13.59 6.30
CA ASP A 22 -31.31 -13.90 7.72
C ASP A 22 -30.79 -15.31 8.00
N LEU A 23 -29.66 -15.39 8.73
CA LEU A 23 -28.99 -16.62 9.14
C LEU A 23 -29.08 -16.81 10.67
N SER A 24 -29.97 -16.09 11.34
CA SER A 24 -30.06 -16.09 12.79
C SER A 24 -30.28 -17.49 13.39
N GLY A 25 -29.50 -17.76 14.43
CA GLY A 25 -29.59 -19.03 15.18
C GLY A 25 -29.10 -20.24 14.40
N LEU A 26 -28.29 -20.07 13.36
CA LEU A 26 -27.58 -21.17 12.69
C LEU A 26 -26.23 -21.39 13.40
N ASP A 27 -26.31 -21.99 14.57
CA ASP A 27 -25.19 -22.17 15.51
C ASP A 27 -24.06 -23.08 15.01
N LYS A 28 -24.35 -23.92 14.01
CA LYS A 28 -23.37 -24.81 13.35
C LYS A 28 -22.75 -24.27 12.10
N LEU A 29 -23.21 -23.09 11.64
CA LEU A 29 -22.74 -22.48 10.41
C LEU A 29 -21.29 -22.03 10.57
N GLU A 30 -20.38 -22.56 9.75
CA GLU A 30 -18.95 -22.27 9.79
C GLU A 30 -18.47 -21.41 8.63
N TYR A 31 -19.13 -21.50 7.49
CA TYR A 31 -18.76 -20.82 6.24
C TYR A 31 -19.98 -20.16 5.60
N VAL A 32 -19.82 -18.90 5.20
CA VAL A 32 -20.82 -18.15 4.42
C VAL A 32 -20.13 -17.43 3.28
N ASP A 33 -20.56 -17.72 2.07
CA ASP A 33 -20.31 -16.87 0.92
C ASP A 33 -21.64 -16.34 0.36
N CYS A 34 -21.87 -15.06 0.56
CA CYS A 34 -22.99 -14.31 0.03
C CYS A 34 -22.55 -13.12 -0.84
N SER A 35 -21.31 -13.17 -1.31
CA SER A 35 -20.72 -12.11 -2.14
C SER A 35 -21.45 -11.90 -3.45
N TYR A 36 -21.24 -10.75 -4.09
CA TYR A 36 -21.86 -10.43 -5.40
C TYR A 36 -23.37 -10.60 -5.43
N ASN A 37 -24.06 -9.92 -4.50
CA ASN A 37 -25.51 -9.85 -4.40
C ASN A 37 -25.99 -8.39 -4.26
N LEU A 38 -27.24 -8.19 -3.86
CA LEU A 38 -27.86 -6.88 -3.59
C LEU A 38 -28.25 -6.75 -2.11
N ILE A 39 -27.55 -7.45 -1.20
CA ILE A 39 -27.89 -7.56 0.21
C ILE A 39 -27.73 -6.20 0.88
N LYS A 40 -28.81 -5.71 1.49
CA LYS A 40 -28.82 -4.50 2.30
C LYS A 40 -28.69 -4.80 3.80
N THR A 41 -29.23 -5.94 4.22
CA THR A 41 -29.22 -6.39 5.60
C THR A 41 -28.83 -7.86 5.69
N ALA A 42 -27.86 -8.17 6.54
CA ALA A 42 -27.45 -9.53 6.89
C ALA A 42 -27.55 -9.70 8.40
N ASN A 43 -28.33 -10.69 8.86
CA ASN A 43 -28.48 -11.05 10.26
C ASN A 43 -27.70 -12.33 10.56
N LEU A 44 -26.64 -12.21 11.35
CA LEU A 44 -25.72 -13.28 11.73
C LEU A 44 -25.83 -13.60 13.25
N SER A 45 -26.90 -13.13 13.91
CA SER A 45 -27.09 -13.38 15.36
C SER A 45 -27.16 -14.88 15.64
N GLY A 46 -26.39 -15.35 16.59
CA GLY A 46 -26.32 -16.77 16.95
C GLY A 46 -25.49 -17.65 16.00
N CYS A 47 -24.79 -17.09 15.00
CA CYS A 47 -23.85 -17.84 14.17
C CYS A 47 -22.51 -18.02 14.91
N ILE A 48 -22.55 -18.67 16.07
CA ILE A 48 -21.42 -18.77 17.01
C ILE A 48 -20.25 -19.61 16.50
N SER A 49 -20.49 -20.51 15.53
CA SER A 49 -19.45 -21.34 14.91
C SER A 49 -18.82 -20.73 13.68
N LEU A 50 -19.26 -19.55 13.22
CA LEU A 50 -18.83 -18.94 11.96
C LEU A 50 -17.33 -18.62 12.00
N LYS A 51 -16.61 -19.15 11.00
CA LYS A 51 -15.15 -18.99 10.83
C LYS A 51 -14.80 -18.09 9.65
N GLN A 52 -15.59 -18.16 8.57
CA GLN A 52 -15.32 -17.42 7.35
C GLN A 52 -16.58 -16.77 6.81
N LEU A 53 -16.48 -15.47 6.54
CA LEU A 53 -17.56 -14.67 5.97
C LEU A 53 -17.07 -13.93 4.73
N TYR A 54 -17.66 -14.24 3.59
CA TYR A 54 -17.52 -13.52 2.33
C TYR A 54 -18.86 -12.81 2.04
N ALA A 55 -18.86 -11.50 2.24
CA ALA A 55 -20.03 -10.64 2.05
C ALA A 55 -19.72 -9.43 1.15
N ASN A 56 -18.61 -9.51 0.41
CA ASN A 56 -18.13 -8.44 -0.44
C ASN A 56 -19.05 -8.20 -1.65
N VAL A 57 -18.99 -6.99 -2.20
CA VAL A 57 -19.78 -6.55 -3.37
C VAL A 57 -21.27 -6.74 -3.12
N ASN A 58 -21.78 -5.99 -2.16
CA ASN A 58 -23.19 -5.93 -1.77
C ASN A 58 -23.60 -4.47 -1.47
N GLU A 59 -24.75 -4.28 -0.84
CA GLU A 59 -25.27 -2.98 -0.40
C GLU A 59 -25.42 -2.89 1.13
N ILE A 60 -24.64 -3.68 1.89
CA ILE A 60 -24.77 -3.80 3.35
C ILE A 60 -24.39 -2.48 4.02
N GLY A 61 -25.34 -1.89 4.76
CA GLY A 61 -25.13 -0.64 5.49
C GLY A 61 -24.57 -0.81 6.89
N ALA A 62 -24.82 -1.97 7.52
CA ALA A 62 -24.31 -2.32 8.84
C ALA A 62 -24.13 -3.84 8.93
N LEU A 63 -23.06 -4.26 9.61
CA LEU A 63 -22.71 -5.68 9.82
C LEU A 63 -22.40 -5.88 11.30
N ASN A 64 -23.26 -6.63 12.00
CA ASN A 64 -23.06 -6.98 13.41
C ASN A 64 -22.42 -8.37 13.51
N LEU A 65 -21.18 -8.43 13.97
CA LEU A 65 -20.38 -9.65 14.09
C LEU A 65 -20.15 -10.08 15.55
N LYS A 66 -20.74 -9.40 16.54
CA LYS A 66 -20.42 -9.57 17.97
C LYS A 66 -20.53 -11.00 18.48
N GLU A 67 -21.47 -11.79 17.96
CA GLU A 67 -21.68 -13.18 18.38
C GLU A 67 -20.83 -14.18 17.59
N CYS A 68 -20.15 -13.72 16.54
CA CYS A 68 -19.32 -14.55 15.66
C CYS A 68 -17.86 -14.61 16.14
N ALA A 69 -17.63 -14.92 17.43
CA ALA A 69 -16.30 -14.88 18.05
C ALA A 69 -15.27 -15.88 17.49
N ASN A 70 -15.71 -16.82 16.66
CA ASN A 70 -14.85 -17.79 15.99
C ASN A 70 -14.37 -17.35 14.60
N LEU A 71 -14.74 -16.16 14.15
CA LEU A 71 -14.30 -15.63 12.84
C LEU A 71 -12.78 -15.55 12.75
N GLN A 72 -12.28 -16.07 11.64
CA GLN A 72 -10.89 -16.06 11.23
C GLN A 72 -10.68 -15.17 9.99
N LEU A 73 -11.71 -15.08 9.14
CA LEU A 73 -11.67 -14.29 7.91
C LEU A 73 -12.99 -13.54 7.73
N VAL A 74 -12.88 -12.25 7.42
CA VAL A 74 -14.01 -11.39 7.00
C VAL A 74 -13.62 -10.63 5.74
N GLN A 75 -14.38 -10.85 4.67
CA GLN A 75 -14.37 -10.02 3.47
C GLN A 75 -15.72 -9.31 3.31
N ALA A 76 -15.72 -8.01 3.52
CA ALA A 76 -16.91 -7.16 3.35
C ALA A 76 -16.59 -5.90 2.53
N TYR A 77 -15.57 -5.98 1.66
CA TYR A 77 -15.21 -4.87 0.79
C TYR A 77 -16.31 -4.54 -0.21
N LYS A 78 -16.34 -3.29 -0.66
CA LYS A 78 -17.30 -2.83 -1.67
C LYS A 78 -18.76 -3.00 -1.22
N ASN A 79 -19.05 -2.35 -0.08
CA ASN A 79 -20.37 -2.27 0.56
C ASN A 79 -20.69 -0.80 0.93
N LYS A 80 -21.66 -0.60 1.80
CA LYS A 80 -22.09 0.74 2.30
C LYS A 80 -21.89 0.87 3.82
N LEU A 81 -20.95 0.10 4.40
CA LEU A 81 -20.68 0.13 5.85
C LEU A 81 -20.21 1.50 6.29
N THR A 82 -20.80 2.05 7.36
CA THR A 82 -20.39 3.33 7.97
C THR A 82 -19.54 3.16 9.21
N ALA A 83 -19.59 1.99 9.84
CA ALA A 83 -18.75 1.57 10.97
C ALA A 83 -18.48 0.06 10.88
N CYS A 84 -17.34 -0.37 11.44
CA CYS A 84 -17.03 -1.79 11.62
C CYS A 84 -16.37 -1.97 12.99
N ASP A 85 -16.90 -2.93 13.78
CA ASP A 85 -16.37 -3.28 15.09
C ASP A 85 -16.17 -4.80 15.15
N VAL A 86 -14.90 -5.19 15.15
CA VAL A 86 -14.43 -6.57 15.30
C VAL A 86 -13.54 -6.73 16.55
N SER A 87 -13.62 -5.75 17.46
CA SER A 87 -12.77 -5.74 18.65
C SER A 87 -12.89 -7.00 19.48
N GLY A 88 -11.77 -7.51 19.98
CA GLY A 88 -11.72 -8.71 20.78
C GLY A 88 -11.90 -10.03 20.02
N MET A 89 -12.00 -10.00 18.69
CA MET A 89 -12.02 -11.22 17.87
C MET A 89 -10.62 -11.82 17.79
N SER A 90 -10.20 -12.48 18.85
CA SER A 90 -8.84 -13.01 19.04
C SER A 90 -8.43 -14.09 18.05
N LYS A 91 -9.34 -14.61 17.23
CA LYS A 91 -9.07 -15.58 16.16
C LYS A 91 -9.04 -14.97 14.77
N LEU A 92 -9.40 -13.68 14.63
CA LEU A 92 -9.47 -13.01 13.34
C LEU A 92 -8.06 -12.77 12.81
N VAL A 93 -7.80 -13.31 11.61
CA VAL A 93 -6.50 -13.27 10.93
C VAL A 93 -6.52 -12.31 9.73
N TYR A 94 -7.65 -12.26 9.04
CA TYR A 94 -7.83 -11.49 7.82
C TYR A 94 -9.08 -10.63 7.88
N LEU A 95 -8.94 -9.33 7.64
CA LEU A 95 -10.05 -8.39 7.53
C LEU A 95 -9.89 -7.53 6.28
N ASP A 96 -10.86 -7.60 5.37
CA ASP A 96 -11.00 -6.65 4.27
C ASP A 96 -12.36 -5.95 4.33
N VAL A 97 -12.34 -4.68 4.70
CA VAL A 97 -13.49 -3.77 4.73
C VAL A 97 -13.25 -2.55 3.84
N SER A 98 -12.38 -2.69 2.86
CA SER A 98 -12.06 -1.63 1.91
C SER A 98 -13.27 -1.24 1.04
N GLN A 99 -13.19 -0.06 0.40
CA GLN A 99 -14.25 0.44 -0.49
C GLN A 99 -15.63 0.46 0.19
N ASN A 100 -15.67 1.08 1.36
CA ASN A 100 -16.88 1.31 2.14
C ASN A 100 -17.04 2.82 2.46
N GLN A 101 -17.80 3.16 3.46
CA GLN A 101 -18.01 4.53 3.93
C GLN A 101 -17.63 4.67 5.42
N LEU A 102 -16.70 3.83 5.90
CA LEU A 102 -16.33 3.76 7.30
C LEU A 102 -15.78 5.11 7.79
N THR A 103 -16.38 5.62 8.84
CA THR A 103 -15.85 6.74 9.64
C THR A 103 -15.13 6.24 10.89
N THR A 104 -15.44 5.00 11.32
CA THR A 104 -14.80 4.31 12.44
C THR A 104 -14.53 2.85 12.13
N LEU A 105 -13.38 2.37 12.56
CA LEU A 105 -12.99 0.97 12.52
C LEU A 105 -12.37 0.59 13.86
N ASN A 106 -12.96 -0.36 14.56
CA ASN A 106 -12.45 -0.89 15.81
C ASN A 106 -11.94 -2.31 15.61
N ILE A 107 -10.62 -2.46 15.66
CA ILE A 107 -9.89 -3.73 15.49
C ILE A 107 -9.03 -4.04 16.72
N SER A 108 -9.30 -3.36 17.85
CA SER A 108 -8.52 -3.52 19.06
C SER A 108 -8.61 -4.96 19.61
N ASN A 109 -7.48 -5.44 20.14
CA ASN A 109 -7.37 -6.80 20.71
C ASN A 109 -7.64 -7.98 19.73
N CYS A 110 -7.50 -7.76 18.40
CA CYS A 110 -7.48 -8.83 17.41
C CYS A 110 -6.06 -9.42 17.32
N SER A 111 -5.61 -10.11 18.35
CA SER A 111 -4.20 -10.49 18.56
C SER A 111 -3.62 -11.45 17.52
N GLU A 112 -4.44 -12.14 16.75
CA GLU A 112 -4.00 -13.03 15.66
C GLU A 112 -4.05 -12.35 14.27
N MET A 113 -4.39 -11.05 14.20
CA MET A 113 -4.52 -10.32 12.94
C MET A 113 -3.20 -10.25 12.19
N LEU A 114 -3.19 -10.73 10.94
CA LEU A 114 -2.06 -10.68 10.03
C LEU A 114 -2.26 -9.66 8.90
N ILE A 115 -3.49 -9.51 8.41
CA ILE A 115 -3.80 -8.68 7.24
C ILE A 115 -5.03 -7.83 7.53
N VAL A 116 -4.88 -6.51 7.39
CA VAL A 116 -5.97 -5.53 7.42
C VAL A 116 -5.98 -4.74 6.13
N ASN A 117 -7.10 -4.73 5.43
CA ASN A 117 -7.38 -3.80 4.36
C ASN A 117 -8.62 -2.96 4.70
N CYS A 118 -8.41 -1.68 4.96
CA CYS A 118 -9.47 -0.69 5.20
C CYS A 118 -9.36 0.51 4.24
N GLY A 119 -8.69 0.32 3.11
CA GLY A 119 -8.52 1.35 2.09
C GLY A 119 -9.82 1.83 1.48
N SER A 120 -9.82 3.05 0.92
CA SER A 120 -10.99 3.66 0.29
C SER A 120 -12.20 3.74 1.23
N ASN A 121 -12.01 4.45 2.34
CA ASN A 121 -13.01 4.76 3.36
C ASN A 121 -12.94 6.25 3.76
N LYS A 122 -13.48 6.62 4.91
CA LYS A 122 -13.51 7.99 5.44
C LYS A 122 -12.87 8.07 6.83
N LEU A 123 -11.94 7.17 7.15
CA LEU A 123 -11.30 7.10 8.47
C LEU A 123 -10.42 8.32 8.72
N ALA A 124 -10.65 9.02 9.83
CA ALA A 124 -9.81 10.13 10.29
C ALA A 124 -8.70 9.68 11.26
N ALA A 125 -8.86 8.51 11.86
CA ALA A 125 -7.88 7.86 12.73
C ALA A 125 -7.98 6.34 12.62
N LEU A 126 -6.90 5.64 12.95
CA LEU A 126 -6.83 4.18 12.97
C LEU A 126 -5.98 3.75 14.17
N ASP A 127 -6.59 3.04 15.11
CA ASP A 127 -5.89 2.45 16.25
C ASP A 127 -5.43 1.02 15.89
N LEU A 128 -4.12 0.81 15.93
CA LEU A 128 -3.44 -0.45 15.60
C LEU A 128 -2.90 -1.15 16.85
N SER A 129 -3.30 -0.70 18.05
CA SER A 129 -2.84 -1.28 19.31
C SER A 129 -3.31 -2.74 19.46
N GLY A 130 -2.43 -3.61 19.95
CA GLY A 130 -2.73 -5.04 20.13
C GLY A 130 -2.66 -5.89 18.86
N LEU A 131 -2.08 -5.35 17.75
CA LEU A 131 -1.93 -6.06 16.48
C LEU A 131 -0.46 -6.41 16.19
N GLU A 132 0.29 -6.85 17.19
CA GLU A 132 1.75 -7.06 17.09
C GLU A 132 2.16 -8.07 16.00
N LYS A 133 1.23 -8.93 15.55
CA LYS A 133 1.45 -9.91 14.46
C LYS A 133 1.15 -9.37 13.07
N LEU A 134 0.66 -8.12 12.95
CA LEU A 134 0.24 -7.56 11.66
C LEU A 134 1.43 -7.50 10.69
N THR A 135 1.28 -8.16 9.54
CA THR A 135 2.28 -8.20 8.47
C THR A 135 1.93 -7.30 7.28
N SER A 136 0.64 -7.05 7.06
CA SER A 136 0.15 -6.27 5.92
C SER A 136 -0.95 -5.31 6.33
N LEU A 137 -0.78 -4.03 6.01
CA LEU A 137 -1.75 -2.97 6.24
C LEU A 137 -2.02 -2.18 4.96
N GLY A 138 -3.28 -2.20 4.49
CA GLY A 138 -3.81 -1.29 3.49
C GLY A 138 -4.78 -0.31 4.13
N CYS A 139 -4.36 0.96 4.32
CA CYS A 139 -5.21 2.04 4.84
C CYS A 139 -5.26 3.25 3.89
N TYR A 140 -4.96 3.01 2.62
CA TYR A 140 -4.91 4.01 1.55
C TYR A 140 -6.28 4.69 1.32
N ASN A 141 -6.26 5.88 0.72
CA ASN A 141 -7.46 6.64 0.35
C ASN A 141 -8.45 6.78 1.53
N ASN A 142 -7.98 7.43 2.58
CA ASN A 142 -8.72 7.78 3.80
C ASN A 142 -8.44 9.25 4.18
N ASN A 143 -8.82 9.68 5.38
CA ASN A 143 -8.59 11.03 5.90
C ASN A 143 -7.58 11.01 7.06
N LEU A 144 -6.65 10.03 7.10
CA LEU A 144 -5.69 9.89 8.20
C LEU A 144 -4.70 11.06 8.21
N THR A 145 -4.51 11.66 9.37
CA THR A 145 -3.50 12.71 9.59
C THR A 145 -2.26 12.19 10.31
N THR A 146 -2.39 11.07 10.99
CA THR A 146 -1.31 10.33 11.68
C THR A 146 -1.50 8.84 11.50
N LEU A 147 -0.39 8.10 11.57
CA LEU A 147 -0.38 6.63 11.56
C LEU A 147 0.75 6.16 12.48
N ASP A 148 0.39 5.52 13.59
CA ASP A 148 1.36 4.94 14.52
C ASP A 148 1.55 3.44 14.24
N THR A 149 2.73 3.08 13.76
CA THR A 149 3.12 1.70 13.46
C THR A 149 4.14 1.15 14.45
N SER A 150 4.43 1.89 15.53
CA SER A 150 5.54 1.60 16.45
C SER A 150 5.44 0.26 17.17
N LYS A 151 4.24 -0.33 17.23
CA LYS A 151 3.96 -1.64 17.85
C LYS A 151 3.79 -2.78 16.85
N LEU A 152 4.17 -2.59 15.58
CA LEU A 152 3.97 -3.56 14.49
C LEU A 152 5.32 -4.08 13.94
N PRO A 153 6.12 -4.82 14.72
CA PRO A 153 7.46 -5.25 14.31
C PRO A 153 7.48 -6.25 13.16
N GLU A 154 6.34 -6.93 12.91
CA GLU A 154 6.22 -7.93 11.86
C GLU A 154 5.78 -7.34 10.50
N MET A 155 5.47 -6.04 10.45
CA MET A 155 4.94 -5.40 9.25
C MET A 155 5.96 -5.40 8.11
N SER A 156 5.57 -5.98 6.98
CA SER A 156 6.37 -6.09 5.75
C SER A 156 5.76 -5.36 4.56
N PHE A 157 4.47 -5.10 4.60
CA PHE A 157 3.72 -4.43 3.54
C PHE A 157 2.88 -3.29 4.11
N LEU A 158 3.10 -2.06 3.62
CA LEU A 158 2.32 -0.89 4.04
C LEU A 158 1.86 -0.08 2.83
N GLU A 159 0.54 0.07 2.68
CA GLU A 159 -0.10 1.01 1.77
C GLU A 159 -0.89 2.05 2.56
N CYS A 160 -0.37 3.26 2.67
CA CYS A 160 -1.01 4.40 3.34
C CYS A 160 -1.14 5.62 2.43
N TYR A 161 -1.06 5.43 1.11
CA TYR A 161 -1.16 6.50 0.12
C TYR A 161 -2.54 7.18 0.11
N ALA A 162 -2.61 8.38 -0.48
CA ALA A 162 -3.83 9.16 -0.56
C ALA A 162 -4.49 9.36 0.81
N ASN A 163 -3.74 9.96 1.72
CA ASN A 163 -4.17 10.41 3.06
C ASN A 163 -3.67 11.85 3.30
N SER A 164 -3.67 12.31 4.54
CA SER A 164 -3.17 13.62 4.95
C SER A 164 -2.03 13.52 5.97
N LEU A 165 -1.22 12.46 5.87
CA LEU A 165 -0.09 12.23 6.79
C LEU A 165 0.98 13.30 6.60
N THR A 166 1.44 13.90 7.70
CA THR A 166 2.51 14.91 7.69
C THR A 166 3.88 14.33 8.04
N THR A 167 3.89 13.20 8.74
CA THR A 167 5.09 12.43 9.12
C THR A 167 4.79 10.94 9.03
N LEU A 168 5.82 10.14 8.74
CA LEU A 168 5.74 8.68 8.81
C LEU A 168 7.06 8.17 9.41
N ASP A 169 6.99 7.53 10.57
CA ASP A 169 8.13 6.96 11.28
C ASP A 169 8.04 5.43 11.26
N LEU A 170 8.95 4.79 10.53
CA LEU A 170 9.04 3.34 10.37
C LEU A 170 10.32 2.77 11.02
N THR A 171 10.94 3.50 11.94
CA THR A 171 12.20 3.09 12.60
C THR A 171 12.06 1.81 13.43
N THR A 172 10.85 1.38 13.77
CA THR A 172 10.56 0.10 14.45
C THR A 172 10.14 -1.03 13.50
N ASN A 173 9.96 -0.73 12.20
CA ASN A 173 9.39 -1.65 11.21
C ASN A 173 10.46 -2.17 10.23
N SER A 174 11.50 -2.80 10.77
CA SER A 174 12.67 -3.23 9.98
C SER A 174 12.38 -4.29 8.91
N LYS A 175 11.20 -4.93 8.95
CA LYS A 175 10.78 -5.95 7.98
C LYS A 175 10.08 -5.38 6.75
N ILE A 176 9.84 -4.07 6.69
CA ILE A 176 9.17 -3.44 5.54
C ILE A 176 9.93 -3.75 4.25
N ALA A 177 9.23 -4.40 3.32
CA ALA A 177 9.69 -4.73 1.98
C ALA A 177 8.97 -3.90 0.90
N THR A 178 7.71 -3.54 1.13
CA THR A 178 6.94 -2.68 0.23
C THR A 178 6.34 -1.52 1.02
N LEU A 179 6.62 -0.30 0.55
CA LEU A 179 6.10 0.94 1.13
C LEU A 179 5.46 1.79 0.03
N HIS A 180 4.15 2.00 0.12
CA HIS A 180 3.41 2.93 -0.71
C HIS A 180 2.79 4.02 0.16
N CYS A 181 3.43 5.20 0.19
CA CYS A 181 3.00 6.35 0.99
C CYS A 181 2.81 7.63 0.14
N GLN A 182 2.70 7.50 -1.19
CA GLN A 182 2.51 8.60 -2.11
C GLN A 182 1.20 9.37 -1.86
N ASN A 183 1.13 10.59 -2.38
CA ASN A 183 -0.05 11.44 -2.26
C ASN A 183 -0.47 11.64 -0.79
N ASN A 184 0.44 12.21 -0.01
CA ASN A 184 0.27 12.64 1.38
C ASN A 184 0.87 14.05 1.55
N LEU A 185 1.02 14.49 2.77
CA LEU A 185 1.63 15.78 3.14
C LEU A 185 2.96 15.58 3.88
N LEU A 186 3.66 14.46 3.63
CA LEU A 186 4.88 14.10 4.36
C LEU A 186 5.98 15.12 4.12
N LYS A 187 6.47 15.71 5.20
CA LYS A 187 7.69 16.52 5.23
C LYS A 187 8.91 15.69 5.62
N THR A 188 8.68 14.62 6.41
CA THR A 188 9.70 13.69 6.85
C THR A 188 9.22 12.25 6.69
N LEU A 189 10.13 11.39 6.27
CA LEU A 189 9.94 9.96 6.14
C LEU A 189 11.14 9.27 6.78
N LYS A 190 10.91 8.55 7.90
CA LYS A 190 11.97 7.86 8.63
C LYS A 190 11.93 6.38 8.30
N ILE A 191 12.92 5.92 7.56
CA ILE A 191 13.03 4.56 7.04
C ILE A 191 14.43 3.95 7.25
N GLU A 192 15.23 4.51 8.14
CA GLU A 192 16.64 4.15 8.30
C GLU A 192 16.83 2.65 8.58
N THR A 193 15.89 2.04 9.30
CA THR A 193 15.91 0.60 9.63
C THR A 193 15.33 -0.32 8.56
N CYS A 194 14.63 0.23 7.55
CA CYS A 194 13.93 -0.54 6.51
C CYS A 194 14.90 -1.05 5.44
N GLN A 195 15.81 -1.95 5.82
CA GLN A 195 16.86 -2.48 4.93
C GLN A 195 16.34 -3.53 3.93
N ASN A 196 15.12 -4.07 4.17
CA ASN A 196 14.51 -5.09 3.32
C ASN A 196 13.66 -4.50 2.18
N LEU A 197 13.66 -3.17 1.99
CA LEU A 197 12.87 -2.53 0.93
C LEU A 197 13.22 -3.10 -0.44
N THR A 198 12.19 -3.54 -1.16
CA THR A 198 12.20 -3.95 -2.56
C THR A 198 11.50 -2.93 -3.46
N SER A 199 10.53 -2.22 -2.90
CA SER A 199 9.75 -1.18 -3.59
C SER A 199 9.37 -0.05 -2.63
N ILE A 200 9.59 1.18 -3.06
CA ILE A 200 9.14 2.39 -2.36
C ILE A 200 8.48 3.34 -3.35
N ASN A 201 7.28 3.81 -2.99
CA ASN A 201 6.64 4.95 -3.62
C ASN A 201 6.32 6.00 -2.54
N CYS A 202 7.08 7.10 -2.56
CA CYS A 202 6.88 8.26 -1.68
C CYS A 202 6.62 9.55 -2.47
N SER A 203 6.26 9.41 -3.76
CA SER A 203 5.96 10.53 -4.66
C SER A 203 4.79 11.38 -4.18
N GLN A 204 4.62 12.57 -4.77
CA GLN A 204 3.51 13.47 -4.42
C GLN A 204 3.43 13.74 -2.91
N ASN A 205 4.54 14.15 -2.32
CA ASN A 205 4.68 14.54 -0.92
C ASN A 205 5.47 15.85 -0.81
N SER A 206 5.59 16.39 0.39
CA SER A 206 6.38 17.59 0.67
C SER A 206 7.78 17.25 1.24
N LEU A 207 8.36 16.13 0.83
CA LEU A 207 9.68 15.69 1.27
C LEU A 207 10.76 16.66 0.75
N GLU A 208 11.67 17.06 1.62
CA GLU A 208 12.76 18.02 1.33
C GLU A 208 14.12 17.41 1.66
N GLY A 209 15.18 17.96 1.06
CA GLY A 209 16.56 17.57 1.34
C GLY A 209 16.96 16.24 0.73
N GLU A 210 17.58 15.37 1.49
CA GLU A 210 18.10 14.08 1.04
C GLU A 210 17.14 12.92 1.39
N LEU A 211 16.92 12.03 0.43
CA LEU A 211 16.35 10.70 0.65
C LEU A 211 17.50 9.68 0.60
N ASP A 212 17.86 9.14 1.76
CA ASP A 212 18.90 8.12 1.86
C ASP A 212 18.31 6.73 1.74
N LEU A 213 18.59 6.06 0.61
CA LEU A 213 18.22 4.68 0.32
C LEU A 213 19.44 3.75 0.27
N SER A 214 20.61 4.20 0.73
CA SER A 214 21.84 3.43 0.67
C SER A 214 21.73 2.06 1.35
N SER A 215 22.52 1.11 0.89
CA SER A 215 22.63 -0.26 1.42
C SER A 215 21.35 -1.13 1.35
N ARG A 216 20.32 -0.69 0.62
CA ARG A 216 19.11 -1.50 0.37
C ARG A 216 19.33 -2.36 -0.87
N THR A 217 20.10 -3.42 -0.70
CA THR A 217 20.61 -4.27 -1.80
C THR A 217 19.52 -5.02 -2.57
N GLU A 218 18.29 -5.10 -2.04
CA GLU A 218 17.16 -5.73 -2.71
C GLU A 218 16.21 -4.73 -3.38
N LEU A 219 16.50 -3.42 -3.28
CA LEU A 219 15.64 -2.37 -3.83
C LEU A 219 15.65 -2.39 -5.36
N ARG A 220 14.44 -2.44 -5.95
CA ARG A 220 14.21 -2.54 -7.39
C ARG A 220 13.43 -1.36 -7.96
N LYS A 221 12.45 -0.84 -7.19
CA LYS A 221 11.53 0.17 -7.68
C LYS A 221 11.48 1.37 -6.74
N ILE A 222 11.73 2.55 -7.29
CA ILE A 222 11.68 3.81 -6.57
C ILE A 222 10.81 4.78 -7.35
N ASP A 223 9.81 5.34 -6.66
CA ASP A 223 9.12 6.54 -7.11
C ASP A 223 9.15 7.59 -5.98
N CYS A 224 9.91 8.65 -6.22
CA CYS A 224 10.03 9.81 -5.34
C CYS A 224 9.75 11.13 -6.09
N GLY A 225 9.08 11.04 -7.23
CA GLY A 225 8.73 12.20 -8.05
C GLY A 225 7.69 13.12 -7.42
N ASN A 226 7.57 14.35 -7.93
CA ASN A 226 6.67 15.37 -7.38
C ASN A 226 6.90 15.60 -5.87
N THR A 227 8.15 15.85 -5.51
CA THR A 227 8.62 16.18 -4.16
C THR A 227 9.53 17.41 -4.18
N PHE A 228 10.07 17.82 -3.04
CA PHE A 228 11.07 18.88 -2.96
C PHE A 228 12.47 18.33 -2.62
N LEU A 229 12.71 17.06 -2.89
CA LEU A 229 14.00 16.41 -2.66
C LEU A 229 15.08 17.06 -3.54
N THR A 230 16.27 17.24 -2.96
CA THR A 230 17.44 17.80 -3.63
C THR A 230 18.54 16.78 -3.84
N LYS A 231 18.52 15.66 -3.10
CA LYS A 231 19.53 14.61 -3.15
C LYS A 231 18.92 13.23 -2.93
N LEU A 232 19.43 12.26 -3.67
CA LEU A 232 19.07 10.85 -3.57
C LEU A 232 20.35 10.02 -3.40
N ASN A 233 20.46 9.28 -2.31
CA ASN A 233 21.60 8.39 -2.08
C ASN A 233 21.21 6.94 -2.39
N LEU A 234 21.80 6.37 -3.43
CA LEU A 234 21.55 5.01 -3.94
C LEU A 234 22.78 4.09 -3.77
N THR A 235 23.73 4.46 -2.92
CA THR A 235 24.95 3.67 -2.71
C THR A 235 24.59 2.22 -2.36
N ASP A 236 25.22 1.26 -3.03
CA ASP A 236 25.02 -0.19 -2.92
C ASP A 236 23.65 -0.73 -3.39
N CYS A 237 22.77 0.10 -3.95
CA CYS A 237 21.47 -0.34 -4.48
C CYS A 237 21.59 -0.84 -5.94
N THR A 238 22.34 -1.90 -6.16
CA THR A 238 22.72 -2.38 -7.50
C THR A 238 21.60 -3.06 -8.29
N LYS A 239 20.46 -3.37 -7.65
CA LYS A 239 19.33 -4.08 -8.27
C LYS A 239 18.20 -3.14 -8.74
N ILE A 240 18.39 -1.81 -8.66
CA ILE A 240 17.36 -0.87 -9.11
C ILE A 240 17.09 -1.07 -10.60
N GLU A 241 15.83 -1.38 -10.92
CA GLU A 241 15.30 -1.58 -12.27
C GLU A 241 14.61 -0.31 -12.77
N THR A 242 13.81 0.35 -11.90
CA THR A 242 13.05 1.55 -12.25
C THR A 242 13.25 2.65 -11.21
N LEU A 243 13.58 3.85 -11.70
CA LEU A 243 13.67 5.07 -10.90
C LEU A 243 12.83 6.17 -11.52
N ASN A 244 11.82 6.62 -10.79
CA ASN A 244 11.08 7.84 -11.08
C ASN A 244 11.38 8.89 -10.01
N CYS A 245 12.07 9.97 -10.42
CA CYS A 245 12.40 11.12 -9.59
C CYS A 245 12.06 12.44 -10.29
N ASN A 246 11.00 12.41 -11.13
CA ASN A 246 10.56 13.56 -11.89
C ASN A 246 10.01 14.68 -11.02
N ASN A 247 10.07 15.92 -11.54
CA ASN A 247 9.48 17.09 -10.91
C ASN A 247 9.85 17.20 -9.41
N ALA A 248 11.14 17.26 -9.14
CA ALA A 248 11.75 17.49 -7.85
C ALA A 248 12.79 18.63 -7.95
N ASN A 249 13.75 18.71 -7.04
CA ASN A 249 14.75 19.77 -7.05
C ASN A 249 16.18 19.21 -7.20
N PHE A 250 16.35 18.10 -7.92
CA PHE A 250 17.66 17.50 -8.11
C PHE A 250 18.53 18.37 -9.03
N SER A 251 19.66 18.84 -8.50
CA SER A 251 20.74 19.47 -9.29
C SER A 251 21.82 18.47 -9.69
N GLU A 252 21.90 17.34 -9.00
CA GLU A 252 22.80 16.21 -9.24
C GLU A 252 22.05 14.89 -9.07
N LEU A 253 22.35 13.90 -9.89
CA LEU A 253 21.79 12.56 -9.80
C LEU A 253 22.87 11.55 -10.20
N ASP A 254 23.34 10.75 -9.26
CA ASP A 254 24.28 9.68 -9.52
C ASP A 254 23.52 8.33 -9.63
N VAL A 255 23.54 7.79 -10.84
CA VAL A 255 22.98 6.48 -11.19
C VAL A 255 24.03 5.52 -11.74
N THR A 256 25.30 5.86 -11.61
CA THR A 256 26.41 5.06 -12.16
C THR A 256 26.61 3.71 -11.49
N GLY A 257 26.10 3.56 -10.26
CA GLY A 257 26.13 2.32 -9.48
C GLY A 257 24.93 1.38 -9.69
N GLN A 258 24.01 1.65 -10.64
CA GLN A 258 22.78 0.91 -10.84
C GLN A 258 22.73 0.18 -12.20
N PRO A 259 23.54 -0.88 -12.40
CA PRO A 259 23.68 -1.56 -13.70
C PRO A 259 22.41 -2.30 -14.14
N ALA A 260 21.48 -2.60 -13.24
CA ALA A 260 20.23 -3.28 -13.55
C ALA A 260 19.13 -2.34 -14.08
N MET A 261 19.38 -1.01 -14.11
CA MET A 261 18.38 0.00 -14.46
C MET A 261 17.90 -0.16 -15.91
N THR A 262 16.58 -0.27 -16.09
CA THR A 262 15.89 -0.35 -17.38
C THR A 262 15.09 0.91 -17.69
N GLU A 263 14.63 1.62 -16.66
CA GLU A 263 13.86 2.86 -16.80
C GLU A 263 14.34 3.94 -15.83
N LEU A 264 14.62 5.12 -16.37
CA LEU A 264 14.91 6.34 -15.60
C LEU A 264 14.02 7.48 -16.07
N ASN A 265 13.23 8.02 -15.14
CA ASN A 265 12.49 9.26 -15.34
C ASN A 265 12.99 10.33 -14.35
N CYS A 266 13.83 11.22 -14.82
CA CYS A 266 14.36 12.36 -14.08
C CYS A 266 13.97 13.71 -14.71
N ARG A 267 12.90 13.73 -15.49
CA ARG A 267 12.41 14.96 -16.14
C ARG A 267 12.04 16.04 -15.12
N ASP A 268 12.01 17.29 -15.59
CA ASP A 268 11.55 18.44 -14.80
C ASP A 268 12.33 18.60 -13.48
N ASN A 269 13.67 18.61 -13.58
CA ASN A 269 14.60 18.87 -12.49
C ASN A 269 15.57 20.02 -12.88
N THR A 270 16.67 20.17 -12.16
CA THR A 270 17.69 21.19 -12.44
C THR A 270 19.05 20.59 -12.79
N LEU A 271 19.06 19.37 -13.34
CA LEU A 271 20.26 18.67 -13.74
C LEU A 271 20.99 19.40 -14.88
N THR A 272 22.26 19.69 -14.69
CA THR A 272 23.12 20.24 -15.76
C THR A 272 23.92 19.17 -16.50
N THR A 273 24.12 18.02 -15.81
CA THR A 273 24.82 16.86 -16.35
C THR A 273 24.11 15.59 -15.89
N LEU A 274 24.17 14.52 -16.69
CA LEU A 274 23.68 13.19 -16.33
C LEU A 274 24.59 12.14 -16.97
N ASP A 275 25.03 11.17 -16.18
CA ASP A 275 25.85 10.06 -16.64
C ASP A 275 25.08 8.74 -16.51
N VAL A 276 24.70 8.15 -17.65
CA VAL A 276 24.07 6.83 -17.73
C VAL A 276 24.92 5.82 -18.50
N SER A 277 26.21 6.11 -18.69
CA SER A 277 27.12 5.27 -19.44
C SER A 277 27.34 3.88 -18.81
N ASN A 278 27.11 3.72 -17.52
CA ASN A 278 27.16 2.43 -16.82
C ASN A 278 25.82 1.68 -16.81
N ASN A 279 24.73 2.32 -17.23
CA ASN A 279 23.39 1.72 -17.21
C ASN A 279 23.08 1.05 -18.56
N LEU A 280 23.86 0.04 -18.92
CA LEU A 280 23.81 -0.60 -20.24
C LEU A 280 22.48 -1.29 -20.58
N ASN A 281 21.67 -1.57 -19.57
CA ASN A 281 20.34 -2.16 -19.72
C ASN A 281 19.23 -1.08 -19.83
N LEU A 282 19.59 0.23 -19.86
CA LEU A 282 18.61 1.30 -19.88
C LEU A 282 17.89 1.35 -21.25
N GLU A 283 16.59 1.07 -21.22
CA GLU A 283 15.70 1.05 -22.39
C GLU A 283 14.91 2.36 -22.52
N THR A 284 14.59 3.01 -21.39
CA THR A 284 13.77 4.21 -21.36
C THR A 284 14.41 5.29 -20.50
N LEU A 285 14.65 6.47 -21.09
CA LEU A 285 15.16 7.65 -20.41
C LEU A 285 14.31 8.87 -20.72
N TYR A 286 13.67 9.42 -19.68
CA TYR A 286 13.02 10.73 -19.72
C TYR A 286 13.86 11.73 -18.92
N CYS A 287 14.54 12.66 -19.60
CA CYS A 287 15.38 13.67 -18.96
C CYS A 287 15.10 15.10 -19.47
N GLN A 288 13.99 15.30 -20.19
CA GLN A 288 13.54 16.63 -20.61
C GLN A 288 13.16 17.50 -19.40
N GLY A 289 13.05 18.82 -19.60
CA GLY A 289 12.80 19.78 -18.51
C GLY A 289 14.01 19.96 -17.58
N ASN A 290 15.23 19.64 -18.06
CA ASN A 290 16.49 19.86 -17.36
C ASN A 290 17.43 20.75 -18.20
N PRO A 291 18.22 21.66 -17.62
CA PRO A 291 19.20 22.45 -18.34
C PRO A 291 20.46 21.63 -18.68
N LEU A 292 20.30 20.43 -19.25
CA LEU A 292 21.41 19.54 -19.56
C LEU A 292 22.34 20.14 -20.59
N THR A 293 23.61 20.23 -20.23
CA THR A 293 24.71 20.54 -21.11
C THR A 293 25.55 19.32 -21.50
N LYS A 294 25.41 18.23 -20.73
CA LYS A 294 26.08 16.95 -20.94
C LYS A 294 25.18 15.78 -20.51
N LEU A 295 25.01 14.84 -21.43
CA LEU A 295 24.45 13.50 -21.17
C LEU A 295 25.45 12.48 -21.68
N TRP A 296 26.06 11.70 -20.76
CA TRP A 296 27.00 10.64 -21.16
C TRP A 296 26.28 9.32 -21.34
N LEU A 297 26.47 8.73 -22.53
CA LEU A 297 26.09 7.37 -22.90
C LEU A 297 27.35 6.51 -23.09
N ALA A 298 27.24 5.20 -22.98
CA ALA A 298 28.32 4.31 -23.42
C ALA A 298 28.38 4.25 -24.94
N GLU A 299 29.60 4.01 -25.49
CA GLU A 299 29.74 3.73 -26.93
C GLU A 299 28.85 2.54 -27.33
N GLY A 300 27.99 2.72 -28.33
CA GLY A 300 27.07 1.70 -28.81
C GLY A 300 25.86 1.41 -27.93
N GLN A 301 25.67 2.14 -26.82
CA GLN A 301 24.46 2.04 -26.00
C GLN A 301 23.23 2.44 -26.82
N SER A 302 22.20 1.60 -26.82
CA SER A 302 20.95 1.85 -27.52
C SER A 302 19.80 2.01 -26.52
N ILE A 303 19.25 3.23 -26.41
CA ILE A 303 18.08 3.53 -25.59
C ILE A 303 16.87 3.59 -26.53
N SER A 304 15.90 2.70 -26.31
CA SER A 304 14.72 2.57 -27.18
C SER A 304 13.82 3.81 -27.12
N THR A 305 13.73 4.45 -25.95
CA THR A 305 12.99 5.69 -25.75
C THR A 305 13.87 6.69 -25.02
N LEU A 306 14.32 7.71 -25.73
CA LEU A 306 15.06 8.84 -25.16
C LEU A 306 14.29 10.14 -25.41
N VAL A 307 13.93 10.83 -24.33
CA VAL A 307 13.29 12.15 -24.40
C VAL A 307 14.17 13.17 -23.70
N ILE A 308 14.73 14.09 -24.48
CA ILE A 308 15.67 15.15 -24.08
C ILE A 308 15.36 16.43 -24.84
N ASP A 309 15.53 17.61 -24.24
CA ASP A 309 15.28 18.89 -24.90
C ASP A 309 16.44 19.31 -25.81
N ASN A 310 17.68 19.00 -25.41
CA ASN A 310 18.90 19.36 -26.13
C ASN A 310 19.70 18.12 -26.58
N PRO A 311 19.44 17.56 -27.77
CA PRO A 311 20.20 16.42 -28.28
C PRO A 311 21.70 16.66 -28.46
N ASP A 312 22.14 17.93 -28.62
CA ASP A 312 23.56 18.26 -28.74
C ASP A 312 24.35 18.10 -27.43
N ALA A 313 23.62 17.88 -26.29
CA ALA A 313 24.24 17.57 -25.02
C ALA A 313 24.73 16.10 -24.92
N ILE A 314 24.32 15.22 -25.85
CA ILE A 314 24.73 13.82 -25.86
C ILE A 314 26.22 13.68 -26.19
N ASP A 315 26.92 12.93 -25.37
CA ASP A 315 28.31 12.59 -25.53
C ASP A 315 28.54 11.10 -25.19
N TYR A 316 29.60 10.50 -25.66
CA TYR A 316 29.87 9.08 -25.52
C TYR A 316 31.16 8.81 -24.73
N LYS A 317 31.16 7.79 -23.88
CA LYS A 317 32.31 7.33 -23.12
C LYS A 317 32.64 5.87 -23.43
#